data_0f72f2dcc3f9276644198927d336de57
#
_entry.id   0f72f2dcc3f9276644198927d336de57
#
_cell.length_a   1.000
_cell.length_b   1.000
_cell.length_c   1.000
_cell.angle_alpha   90.00
_cell.angle_beta   90.00
_cell.angle_gamma   90.00
#
_symmetry.space_group_name_H-M   'P 1'
#
loop_
_entity.id
_entity.type
_entity.pdbx_description
1 polymer ?
#
loop_
_entity_poly.entity_id
_entity_poly.type
_entity_poly.pdbx_seq_one_letter_code
_entity_poly.pdbx_strand_id
1 'polypeptide(L)'
;MDCAKVGQLILQLRREKGLTQRQLADTLGISNKTVSKWECGRGAPDVSLWRELSSVLGADLLRLLQGELAPNRPDAGKMGRMRFYVCPRCGNILTSTGKASISCCGRALAPLEAARETGGHRLAAEEMDGEWYVTIQHPMTKGNYIAFAACVSDAQVWMHRLYPEQSPAFRLAALPRGACLYLYCTRHGLFRYAPPFEKPIF
;
A
#
# COMPACT_ATOMS: atom_id res chain seq x y z
N MET A 1 26.37 -11.03 -6.58
CA MET A 1 25.43 -11.81 -5.75
C MET A 1 26.26 -12.62 -4.77
N ASP A 2 25.96 -12.56 -3.50
CA ASP A 2 26.65 -13.31 -2.43
C ASP A 2 25.91 -14.64 -2.21
N CYS A 3 26.48 -15.73 -2.70
CA CYS A 3 25.88 -17.06 -2.62
C CYS A 3 25.65 -17.53 -1.17
N ALA A 4 26.50 -17.11 -0.23
CA ALA A 4 26.35 -17.51 1.18
C ALA A 4 25.14 -16.82 1.81
N LYS A 5 24.98 -15.51 1.62
CA LYS A 5 23.82 -14.76 2.10
C LYS A 5 22.51 -15.27 1.48
N VAL A 6 22.51 -15.46 0.17
CA VAL A 6 21.35 -16.00 -0.55
C VAL A 6 20.98 -17.38 -0.04
N GLY A 7 21.97 -18.27 0.14
CA GLY A 7 21.75 -19.62 0.64
C GLY A 7 21.19 -19.63 2.06
N GLN A 8 21.70 -18.80 2.94
CA GLN A 8 21.17 -18.64 4.30
C GLN A 8 19.73 -18.12 4.31
N LEU A 9 19.40 -17.14 3.45
CA LEU A 9 18.05 -16.64 3.34
C LEU A 9 17.08 -17.72 2.82
N ILE A 10 17.48 -18.50 1.81
CA ILE A 10 16.69 -19.63 1.31
C ILE A 10 16.43 -20.64 2.45
N LEU A 11 17.44 -21.01 3.21
CA LEU A 11 17.34 -21.91 4.37
C LEU A 11 16.35 -21.37 5.42
N GLN A 12 16.48 -20.09 5.76
CA GLN A 12 15.60 -19.43 6.74
C GLN A 12 14.14 -19.47 6.26
N LEU A 13 13.87 -18.95 5.06
CA LEU A 13 12.51 -18.87 4.51
C LEU A 13 11.86 -20.23 4.31
N ARG A 14 12.64 -21.22 3.88
CA ARG A 14 12.15 -22.60 3.76
C ARG A 14 11.71 -23.16 5.11
N ARG A 15 12.50 -22.92 6.17
CA ARG A 15 12.16 -23.34 7.54
C ARG A 15 10.94 -22.62 8.09
N GLU A 16 10.83 -21.33 7.83
CA GLU A 16 9.63 -20.53 8.19
C GLU A 16 8.35 -21.08 7.54
N LYS A 17 8.48 -21.62 6.31
CA LYS A 17 7.38 -22.32 5.62
C LYS A 17 7.16 -23.77 6.07
N GLY A 18 7.99 -24.30 6.97
CA GLY A 18 7.90 -25.68 7.41
C GLY A 18 8.31 -26.72 6.34
N LEU A 19 8.96 -26.29 5.26
CA LEU A 19 9.34 -27.16 4.16
C LEU A 19 10.66 -27.91 4.46
N THR A 20 10.77 -29.17 4.06
CA THR A 20 12.04 -29.89 3.97
C THR A 20 12.77 -29.49 2.69
N GLN A 21 14.10 -29.73 2.65
CA GLN A 21 14.88 -29.51 1.41
C GLN A 21 14.32 -30.33 0.23
N ARG A 22 13.83 -31.56 0.52
CA ARG A 22 13.24 -32.43 -0.48
C ARG A 22 11.95 -31.84 -1.04
N GLN A 23 11.04 -31.37 -0.18
CA GLN A 23 9.78 -30.76 -0.62
C GLN A 23 10.02 -29.50 -1.47
N LEU A 24 10.97 -28.64 -1.07
CA LEU A 24 11.34 -27.51 -1.89
C LEU A 24 11.93 -27.93 -3.24
N ALA A 25 12.80 -28.94 -3.25
CA ALA A 25 13.40 -29.48 -4.47
C ALA A 25 12.35 -30.08 -5.41
N ASP A 26 11.42 -30.89 -4.87
CA ASP A 26 10.33 -31.50 -5.64
C ASP A 26 9.43 -30.43 -6.28
N THR A 27 9.11 -29.37 -5.54
CA THR A 27 8.30 -28.24 -6.05
C THR A 27 9.01 -27.51 -7.21
N LEU A 28 10.34 -27.35 -7.12
CA LEU A 28 11.13 -26.66 -8.14
C LEU A 28 11.60 -27.59 -9.27
N GLY A 29 11.25 -28.86 -9.27
CA GLY A 29 11.69 -29.84 -10.26
C GLY A 29 13.19 -30.09 -10.29
N ILE A 30 13.87 -29.96 -9.12
CA ILE A 30 15.32 -30.10 -8.99
C ILE A 30 15.70 -31.16 -7.95
N SER A 31 17.00 -31.46 -7.85
CA SER A 31 17.48 -32.42 -6.84
C SER A 31 17.59 -31.81 -5.44
N ASN A 32 17.31 -32.62 -4.42
CA ASN A 32 17.57 -32.24 -3.02
C ASN A 32 19.03 -31.79 -2.78
N LYS A 33 19.99 -32.41 -3.46
CA LYS A 33 21.42 -32.04 -3.41
C LYS A 33 21.64 -30.60 -3.91
N THR A 34 20.86 -30.14 -4.88
CA THR A 34 20.92 -28.78 -5.41
C THR A 34 20.48 -27.77 -4.37
N VAL A 35 19.35 -28.00 -3.70
CA VAL A 35 18.87 -27.12 -2.61
C VAL A 35 19.90 -27.09 -1.47
N SER A 36 20.43 -28.27 -1.07
CA SER A 36 21.46 -28.33 -0.05
C SER A 36 22.73 -27.55 -0.41
N LYS A 37 23.18 -27.59 -1.68
CA LYS A 37 24.31 -26.76 -2.14
C LYS A 37 24.03 -25.27 -2.00
N TRP A 38 22.83 -24.82 -2.37
CA TRP A 38 22.46 -23.41 -2.23
C TRP A 38 22.49 -22.97 -0.77
N GLU A 39 21.85 -23.74 0.11
CA GLU A 39 21.78 -23.44 1.54
C GLU A 39 23.17 -23.43 2.23
N CYS A 40 24.12 -24.20 1.69
CA CYS A 40 25.51 -24.17 2.13
C CYS A 40 26.35 -23.06 1.47
N GLY A 41 25.78 -22.21 0.64
CA GLY A 41 26.50 -21.15 -0.06
C GLY A 41 27.44 -21.65 -1.18
N ARG A 42 27.30 -22.93 -1.59
CA ARG A 42 28.15 -23.57 -2.61
C ARG A 42 27.59 -23.43 -4.04
N GLY A 43 26.75 -22.47 -4.25
CA GLY A 43 26.10 -22.15 -5.52
C GLY A 43 24.87 -21.29 -5.32
N ALA A 44 24.28 -20.87 -6.42
CA ALA A 44 23.05 -20.07 -6.42
C ALA A 44 22.02 -20.70 -7.36
N PRO A 45 20.73 -20.41 -7.19
CA PRO A 45 19.68 -20.79 -8.13
C PRO A 45 19.96 -20.24 -9.53
N ASP A 46 19.61 -21.01 -10.55
CA ASP A 46 19.57 -20.53 -11.93
C ASP A 46 18.51 -19.43 -12.09
N VAL A 47 18.73 -18.52 -13.05
CA VAL A 47 17.83 -17.38 -13.31
C VAL A 47 16.39 -17.84 -13.57
N SER A 48 16.22 -18.97 -14.23
CA SER A 48 14.91 -19.56 -14.54
C SER A 48 14.10 -19.95 -13.29
N LEU A 49 14.78 -20.30 -12.19
CA LEU A 49 14.16 -20.78 -10.95
C LEU A 49 13.78 -19.65 -9.97
N TRP A 50 14.31 -18.45 -10.14
CA TRP A 50 14.11 -17.38 -9.16
C TRP A 50 12.67 -16.99 -8.96
N ARG A 51 11.88 -16.96 -10.04
CA ARG A 51 10.46 -16.59 -9.98
C ARG A 51 9.66 -17.62 -9.17
N GLU A 52 9.90 -18.89 -9.43
CA GLU A 52 9.21 -19.97 -8.74
C GLU A 52 9.67 -20.05 -7.28
N LEU A 53 10.97 -19.92 -7.03
CA LEU A 53 11.55 -19.86 -5.69
C LEU A 53 10.95 -18.69 -4.87
N SER A 54 10.83 -17.51 -5.46
CA SER A 54 10.17 -16.34 -4.86
C SER A 54 8.72 -16.64 -4.48
N SER A 55 7.98 -17.29 -5.37
CA SER A 55 6.58 -17.68 -5.14
C SER A 55 6.45 -18.70 -4.01
N VAL A 56 7.26 -19.75 -4.02
CA VAL A 56 7.23 -20.83 -3.03
C VAL A 56 7.63 -20.32 -1.65
N LEU A 57 8.70 -19.55 -1.57
CA LEU A 57 9.20 -19.00 -0.32
C LEU A 57 8.38 -17.78 0.18
N GLY A 58 7.57 -17.17 -0.68
CA GLY A 58 6.76 -16.00 -0.34
C GLY A 58 7.61 -14.76 -0.06
N ALA A 59 8.76 -14.64 -0.69
CA ALA A 59 9.67 -13.50 -0.55
C ALA A 59 9.79 -12.73 -1.87
N ASP A 60 10.01 -11.42 -1.76
CA ASP A 60 10.27 -10.58 -2.93
C ASP A 60 11.55 -11.03 -3.65
N LEU A 61 11.49 -11.12 -4.97
CA LEU A 61 12.61 -11.59 -5.80
C LEU A 61 13.88 -10.77 -5.60
N LEU A 62 13.76 -9.43 -5.49
CA LEU A 62 14.93 -8.58 -5.26
C LEU A 62 15.56 -8.85 -3.90
N ARG A 63 14.77 -9.13 -2.87
CA ARG A 63 15.25 -9.48 -1.54
C ARG A 63 15.97 -10.82 -1.54
N LEU A 64 15.43 -11.80 -2.26
CA LEU A 64 16.11 -13.08 -2.45
C LEU A 64 17.47 -12.91 -3.14
N LEU A 65 17.54 -12.11 -4.21
CA LEU A 65 18.79 -11.83 -4.93
C LEU A 65 19.82 -11.09 -4.08
N GLN A 66 19.37 -10.23 -3.17
CA GLN A 66 20.21 -9.51 -2.21
C GLN A 66 20.68 -10.42 -1.06
N GLY A 67 19.97 -11.52 -0.81
CA GLY A 67 20.23 -12.44 0.28
C GLY A 67 19.84 -11.91 1.65
N GLU A 68 18.91 -10.92 1.70
CA GLU A 68 18.46 -10.34 2.96
C GLU A 68 17.02 -9.84 2.88
N LEU A 69 16.30 -9.94 3.99
CA LEU A 69 15.04 -9.28 4.20
C LEU A 69 15.29 -7.90 4.81
N ALA A 70 14.44 -6.93 4.48
CA ALA A 70 14.44 -5.62 5.13
C ALA A 70 13.17 -5.49 6.00
N PRO A 71 13.21 -5.94 7.26
CA PRO A 71 12.04 -5.87 8.12
C PRO A 71 11.66 -4.43 8.41
N ASN A 72 10.37 -4.17 8.43
CA ASN A 72 9.84 -2.92 8.94
C ASN A 72 10.00 -2.85 10.46
N ARG A 73 9.99 -1.64 11.02
CA ARG A 73 9.76 -1.48 12.44
C ARG A 73 8.38 -2.03 12.80
N PRO A 74 8.20 -2.66 13.97
CA PRO A 74 6.91 -3.12 14.43
C PRO A 74 5.87 -2.01 14.32
N ASP A 75 4.68 -2.36 13.87
CA ASP A 75 3.56 -1.42 13.82
C ASP A 75 3.19 -1.02 15.25
N ALA A 76 3.16 0.28 15.51
CA ALA A 76 2.77 0.84 16.81
C ALA A 76 1.24 0.99 16.94
N GLY A 77 0.47 0.40 16.03
CA GLY A 77 -0.99 0.41 16.06
C GLY A 77 -1.65 1.75 15.73
N LYS A 78 -0.92 2.68 15.08
CA LYS A 78 -1.45 4.00 14.74
C LYS A 78 -1.89 4.05 13.27
N MET A 79 -3.18 4.09 13.03
CA MET A 79 -3.76 4.24 11.69
C MET A 79 -3.44 5.60 11.06
N GLY A 80 -3.12 6.62 11.84
CA GLY A 80 -2.68 7.94 11.36
C GLY A 80 -1.41 7.92 10.49
N ARG A 81 -0.69 6.80 10.44
CA ARG A 81 0.47 6.58 9.55
C ARG A 81 0.10 6.02 8.19
N MET A 82 -1.19 5.88 7.91
CA MET A 82 -1.67 5.32 6.66
C MET A 82 -1.11 6.04 5.44
N ARG A 83 -0.68 5.25 4.47
CA ARG A 83 -0.20 5.69 3.17
C ARG A 83 -1.17 5.21 2.11
N PHE A 84 -1.43 6.05 1.13
CA PHE A 84 -2.29 5.77 0.00
C PHE A 84 -1.44 5.58 -1.25
N TYR A 85 -1.85 4.65 -2.09
CA TYR A 85 -1.24 4.38 -3.40
C TYR A 85 -2.37 4.26 -4.41
N VAL A 86 -2.19 4.83 -5.58
CA VAL A 86 -3.13 4.70 -6.69
C VAL A 86 -2.39 4.24 -7.92
N CYS A 87 -2.89 3.19 -8.56
CA CYS A 87 -2.33 2.72 -9.81
C CYS A 87 -2.70 3.68 -10.95
N PRO A 88 -1.73 4.27 -11.65
CA PRO A 88 -2.03 5.22 -12.73
C PRO A 88 -2.66 4.55 -13.96
N ARG A 89 -2.60 3.21 -14.05
CA ARG A 89 -3.17 2.46 -15.16
C ARG A 89 -4.62 2.06 -14.96
N CYS A 90 -4.95 1.51 -13.79
CA CYS A 90 -6.28 0.94 -13.54
C CYS A 90 -7.06 1.65 -12.42
N GLY A 91 -6.48 2.68 -11.77
CA GLY A 91 -7.12 3.40 -10.68
C GLY A 91 -7.30 2.59 -9.39
N ASN A 92 -6.65 1.42 -9.28
CA ASN A 92 -6.70 0.61 -8.05
C ASN A 92 -6.10 1.39 -6.89
N ILE A 93 -6.82 1.42 -5.76
CA ILE A 93 -6.41 2.10 -4.53
C ILE A 93 -5.88 1.05 -3.57
N LEU A 94 -4.67 1.27 -3.06
CA LEU A 94 -4.04 0.40 -2.07
C LEU A 94 -3.58 1.25 -0.89
N THR A 95 -3.50 0.65 0.28
CA THR A 95 -3.10 1.33 1.51
C THR A 95 -2.10 0.48 2.30
N SER A 96 -1.26 1.14 3.10
CA SER A 96 -0.38 0.48 4.06
C SER A 96 -0.16 1.34 5.31
N THR A 97 0.04 0.72 6.46
CA THR A 97 0.40 1.39 7.72
C THR A 97 1.91 1.53 7.93
N GLY A 98 2.70 0.84 7.10
CA GLY A 98 4.16 0.86 7.13
C GLY A 98 4.80 1.05 5.76
N LYS A 99 6.11 0.93 5.68
CA LYS A 99 6.81 0.86 4.40
C LYS A 99 6.45 -0.47 3.72
N ALA A 100 5.99 -0.40 2.48
CA ALA A 100 5.67 -1.58 1.69
C ALA A 100 6.14 -1.38 0.24
N SER A 101 6.63 -2.45 -0.37
CA SER A 101 6.85 -2.51 -1.81
C SER A 101 5.54 -2.94 -2.46
N ILE A 102 4.84 -1.99 -3.04
CA ILE A 102 3.53 -2.22 -3.65
C ILE A 102 3.66 -2.13 -5.16
N SER A 103 3.08 -3.08 -5.86
CA SER A 103 3.01 -3.06 -7.32
C SER A 103 1.59 -3.30 -7.81
N CYS A 104 1.25 -2.69 -8.94
CA CYS A 104 -0.01 -2.90 -9.64
C CYS A 104 0.19 -2.74 -11.15
N CYS A 105 -0.47 -3.57 -11.96
CA CYS A 105 -0.31 -3.58 -13.42
C CYS A 105 1.16 -3.65 -13.87
N GLY A 106 1.99 -4.43 -13.16
CA GLY A 106 3.42 -4.60 -13.46
C GLY A 106 4.30 -3.39 -13.15
N ARG A 107 3.81 -2.40 -12.41
CA ARG A 107 4.55 -1.18 -12.04
C ARG A 107 4.66 -1.05 -10.53
N ALA A 108 5.83 -0.69 -10.03
CA ALA A 108 6.00 -0.29 -8.65
C ALA A 108 5.25 1.02 -8.39
N LEU A 109 4.56 1.09 -7.26
CA LEU A 109 3.81 2.27 -6.85
C LEU A 109 4.55 2.97 -5.71
N ALA A 110 4.74 4.28 -5.85
CA ALA A 110 5.17 5.13 -4.74
C ALA A 110 3.95 5.54 -3.89
N PRO A 111 4.12 5.74 -2.58
CA PRO A 111 3.08 6.34 -1.76
C PRO A 111 2.76 7.75 -2.25
N LEU A 112 1.48 8.10 -2.23
CA LEU A 112 1.04 9.45 -2.55
C LEU A 112 1.51 10.41 -1.45
N GLU A 113 2.09 11.51 -1.85
CA GLU A 113 2.41 12.62 -0.95
C GLU A 113 1.22 13.56 -0.86
N ALA A 114 0.75 13.82 0.36
CA ALA A 114 -0.38 14.71 0.57
C ALA A 114 0.07 16.17 0.57
N ALA A 115 -0.42 16.94 -0.38
CA ALA A 115 -0.28 18.39 -0.39
C ALA A 115 -1.26 19.03 0.61
N ARG A 116 -0.94 20.25 1.06
CA ARG A 116 -1.92 21.11 1.69
C ARG A 116 -2.86 21.65 0.60
N GLU A 117 -4.06 22.04 1.01
CA GLU A 117 -5.03 22.64 0.10
C GLU A 117 -4.41 23.76 -0.73
N THR A 118 -4.56 23.67 -2.04
CA THR A 118 -4.32 24.73 -2.99
C THR A 118 -5.59 24.95 -3.79
N GLY A 119 -5.94 26.19 -4.13
CA GLY A 119 -7.22 26.57 -4.71
C GLY A 119 -7.82 25.59 -5.73
N GLY A 120 -9.12 25.36 -5.62
CA GLY A 120 -9.88 24.42 -6.46
C GLY A 120 -10.19 23.07 -5.82
N HIS A 121 -9.76 22.81 -4.57
CA HIS A 121 -10.09 21.62 -3.79
C HIS A 121 -10.58 22.01 -2.39
N ARG A 122 -11.28 23.14 -2.28
CA ARG A 122 -11.79 23.62 -0.99
C ARG A 122 -12.76 22.62 -0.41
N LEU A 123 -12.52 22.23 0.86
CA LEU A 123 -13.37 21.34 1.62
C LEU A 123 -14.07 22.12 2.71
N ALA A 124 -15.39 21.94 2.82
CA ALA A 124 -16.17 22.43 3.94
C ALA A 124 -16.85 21.25 4.62
N ALA A 125 -17.01 21.32 5.94
CA ALA A 125 -17.68 20.30 6.72
C ALA A 125 -18.53 20.94 7.81
N GLU A 126 -19.76 20.47 7.97
CA GLU A 126 -20.68 20.90 9.00
C GLU A 126 -21.37 19.71 9.65
N GLU A 127 -21.74 19.85 10.91
CA GLU A 127 -22.51 18.85 11.63
C GLU A 127 -24.01 19.10 11.39
N MET A 128 -24.68 18.05 10.90
CA MET A 128 -26.11 18.05 10.63
C MET A 128 -26.72 16.75 11.16
N ASP A 129 -27.72 16.85 12.02
CA ASP A 129 -28.44 15.68 12.57
C ASP A 129 -27.56 14.61 13.22
N GLY A 130 -26.44 15.01 13.83
CA GLY A 130 -25.48 14.10 14.45
C GLY A 130 -24.48 13.42 13.48
N GLU A 131 -24.52 13.78 12.21
CA GLU A 131 -23.57 13.39 11.19
C GLU A 131 -22.81 14.60 10.64
N TRP A 132 -21.61 14.34 10.10
CA TRP A 132 -20.86 15.36 9.40
C TRP A 132 -21.17 15.32 7.91
N TYR A 133 -21.65 16.43 7.38
CA TYR A 133 -21.82 16.62 5.95
C TYR A 133 -20.60 17.34 5.37
N VAL A 134 -19.91 16.66 4.47
CA VAL A 134 -18.68 17.16 3.84
C VAL A 134 -18.97 17.50 2.39
N THR A 135 -18.63 18.72 2.00
CA THR A 135 -18.74 19.22 0.61
C THR A 135 -17.36 19.61 0.09
N ILE A 136 -17.14 19.39 -1.18
CA ILE A 136 -15.88 19.68 -1.85
C ILE A 136 -16.15 20.56 -3.07
N GLN A 137 -15.44 21.67 -3.18
CA GLN A 137 -15.48 22.49 -4.40
C GLN A 137 -14.63 21.85 -5.49
N HIS A 138 -15.25 21.09 -6.41
CA HIS A 138 -14.54 20.39 -7.46
C HIS A 138 -15.43 20.16 -8.69
N PRO A 139 -14.91 20.27 -9.94
CA PRO A 139 -15.71 20.14 -11.16
C PRO A 139 -16.26 18.74 -11.43
N MET A 140 -15.70 17.68 -10.85
CA MET A 140 -16.14 16.28 -10.99
C MET A 140 -16.37 15.80 -12.43
N THR A 141 -15.56 16.26 -13.36
CA THR A 141 -15.62 15.80 -14.76
C THR A 141 -14.96 14.43 -14.94
N LYS A 142 -15.22 13.71 -16.05
CA LYS A 142 -14.64 12.38 -16.32
C LYS A 142 -13.11 12.34 -16.26
N GLY A 143 -12.43 13.41 -16.63
CA GLY A 143 -10.97 13.51 -16.61
C GLY A 143 -10.38 14.20 -15.38
N ASN A 144 -11.24 14.79 -14.52
CA ASN A 144 -10.81 15.53 -13.34
C ASN A 144 -11.87 15.42 -12.25
N TYR A 145 -11.72 14.48 -11.34
CA TYR A 145 -12.68 14.23 -10.25
C TYR A 145 -11.96 13.73 -8.99
N ILE A 146 -12.62 13.89 -7.86
CA ILE A 146 -12.19 13.29 -6.60
C ILE A 146 -12.55 11.81 -6.65
N ALA A 147 -11.57 10.92 -6.70
CA ALA A 147 -11.80 9.49 -6.80
C ALA A 147 -12.07 8.81 -5.45
N PHE A 148 -11.53 9.37 -4.38
CA PHE A 148 -11.88 8.95 -3.03
C PHE A 148 -11.67 10.07 -2.01
N ALA A 149 -12.41 9.95 -0.92
CA ALA A 149 -12.21 10.66 0.33
C ALA A 149 -11.88 9.64 1.44
N ALA A 150 -10.98 9.99 2.35
CA ALA A 150 -10.69 9.16 3.51
C ALA A 150 -10.61 10.01 4.78
N CYS A 151 -11.26 9.56 5.84
CA CYS A 151 -11.11 10.10 7.17
C CYS A 151 -10.19 9.18 7.97
N VAL A 152 -9.06 9.69 8.43
CA VAL A 152 -8.01 8.93 9.12
C VAL A 152 -7.80 9.52 10.50
N SER A 153 -7.99 8.70 11.52
CA SER A 153 -7.62 8.97 12.92
C SER A 153 -6.54 8.00 13.39
N ASP A 154 -6.13 8.08 14.64
CA ASP A 154 -5.19 7.11 15.22
C ASP A 154 -5.78 5.70 15.35
N ALA A 155 -7.11 5.58 15.48
CA ALA A 155 -7.77 4.30 15.76
C ALA A 155 -8.51 3.71 14.55
N GLN A 156 -8.91 4.53 13.57
CA GLN A 156 -9.79 4.07 12.49
C GLN A 156 -9.56 4.83 11.19
N VAL A 157 -9.91 4.17 10.10
CA VAL A 157 -9.95 4.75 8.77
C VAL A 157 -11.30 4.47 8.16
N TRP A 158 -11.91 5.51 7.65
CA TRP A 158 -13.09 5.45 6.83
C TRP A 158 -12.74 5.91 5.42
N MET A 159 -13.21 5.22 4.39
CA MET A 159 -12.95 5.56 3.00
C MET A 159 -14.23 5.51 2.19
N HIS A 160 -14.43 6.55 1.41
CA HIS A 160 -15.56 6.68 0.49
C HIS A 160 -15.08 6.86 -0.95
N ARG A 161 -15.63 6.07 -1.85
CA ARG A 161 -15.39 6.18 -3.28
C ARG A 161 -16.32 7.22 -3.89
N LEU A 162 -15.76 8.11 -4.71
CA LEU A 162 -16.51 9.09 -5.48
C LEU A 162 -16.32 8.82 -6.97
N TYR A 163 -17.29 9.25 -7.76
CA TYR A 163 -17.30 9.00 -9.21
C TYR A 163 -17.48 10.32 -9.97
N PRO A 164 -17.03 10.39 -11.24
CA PRO A 164 -17.28 11.56 -12.06
C PRO A 164 -18.78 11.81 -12.24
N GLU A 165 -19.14 13.07 -12.47
CA GLU A 165 -20.51 13.54 -12.72
C GLU A 165 -21.47 13.36 -11.53
N GLN A 166 -20.94 13.05 -10.33
CA GLN A 166 -21.68 13.02 -9.07
C GLN A 166 -21.39 14.26 -8.22
N SER A 167 -22.29 14.56 -7.29
CA SER A 167 -22.02 15.60 -6.29
C SER A 167 -20.77 15.27 -5.49
N PRO A 168 -19.81 16.20 -5.36
CA PRO A 168 -18.62 16.00 -4.54
C PRO A 168 -18.91 16.21 -3.05
N ALA A 169 -19.86 15.44 -2.53
CA ALA A 169 -20.28 15.50 -1.14
C ALA A 169 -20.50 14.10 -0.58
N PHE A 170 -20.31 13.96 0.73
CA PHE A 170 -20.54 12.70 1.44
C PHE A 170 -20.83 12.95 2.92
N ARG A 171 -21.37 11.94 3.60
CA ARG A 171 -21.64 11.97 5.04
C ARG A 171 -20.64 11.10 5.80
N LEU A 172 -20.30 11.55 7.00
CA LEU A 172 -19.51 10.83 7.98
C LEU A 172 -20.31 10.71 9.27
N ALA A 173 -20.50 9.51 9.78
CA ALA A 173 -21.24 9.29 11.03
C ALA A 173 -20.59 9.98 12.24
N ALA A 174 -19.28 10.12 12.24
CA ALA A 174 -18.54 10.85 13.26
C ALA A 174 -17.20 11.35 12.71
N LEU A 175 -16.73 12.45 13.28
CA LEU A 175 -15.39 12.97 13.04
C LEU A 175 -14.54 12.80 14.31
N PRO A 176 -13.71 11.74 14.42
CA PRO A 176 -12.91 11.50 15.61
C PRO A 176 -11.95 12.66 15.90
N ARG A 177 -11.68 12.91 17.18
CA ARG A 177 -10.67 13.93 17.57
C ARG A 177 -9.33 13.63 16.91
N GLY A 178 -8.71 14.65 16.33
CA GLY A 178 -7.43 14.55 15.64
C GLY A 178 -7.48 13.86 14.27
N ALA A 179 -8.68 13.51 13.78
CA ALA A 179 -8.82 12.94 12.44
C ALA A 179 -8.45 13.97 11.37
N CYS A 180 -7.86 13.47 10.28
CA CYS A 180 -7.59 14.23 9.08
C CYS A 180 -8.45 13.68 7.93
N LEU A 181 -8.94 14.57 7.08
CA LEU A 181 -9.58 14.20 5.82
C LEU A 181 -8.54 14.23 4.70
N TYR A 182 -8.57 13.21 3.87
CA TYR A 182 -7.76 13.09 2.66
C TYR A 182 -8.67 13.03 1.45
N LEU A 183 -8.32 13.77 0.40
CA LEU A 183 -9.02 13.76 -0.88
C LEU A 183 -8.02 13.44 -1.98
N TYR A 184 -8.32 12.48 -2.81
CA TYR A 184 -7.51 12.17 -3.97
C TYR A 184 -8.21 12.62 -5.26
N CYS A 185 -7.63 13.64 -5.89
CA CYS A 185 -8.02 14.12 -7.22
C CYS A 185 -7.22 13.35 -8.29
N THR A 186 -7.90 12.86 -9.32
CA THR A 186 -7.26 12.12 -10.41
C THR A 186 -6.24 12.94 -11.20
N ARG A 187 -6.36 14.27 -11.18
CA ARG A 187 -5.47 15.18 -11.90
C ARG A 187 -4.41 15.83 -11.02
N HIS A 188 -4.75 16.14 -9.74
CA HIS A 188 -3.91 16.99 -8.90
C HIS A 188 -3.29 16.23 -7.71
N GLY A 189 -3.62 14.93 -7.53
CA GLY A 189 -3.03 14.09 -6.48
C GLY A 189 -3.78 14.12 -5.16
N LEU A 190 -3.06 13.85 -4.07
CA LEU A 190 -3.62 13.72 -2.74
C LEU A 190 -3.54 15.03 -1.96
N PHE A 191 -4.63 15.42 -1.30
CA PHE A 191 -4.72 16.57 -0.41
C PHE A 191 -5.05 16.12 1.01
N ARG A 192 -4.55 16.87 2.00
CA ARG A 192 -4.80 16.61 3.42
C ARG A 192 -5.38 17.85 4.09
N TYR A 193 -6.47 17.65 4.82
CA TYR A 193 -7.18 18.66 5.58
C TYR A 193 -7.20 18.26 7.05
N ALA A 194 -6.87 19.21 7.92
CA ALA A 194 -6.92 19.05 9.37
C ALA A 194 -7.98 19.96 9.97
N PRO A 195 -8.65 19.56 11.05
CA PRO A 195 -9.58 20.44 11.78
C PRO A 195 -8.90 21.72 12.29
N PRO A 196 -9.63 22.82 12.47
CA PRO A 196 -11.06 23.01 12.17
C PRO A 196 -11.32 23.10 10.67
N PHE A 197 -12.44 22.54 10.21
CA PHE A 197 -12.86 22.64 8.81
C PHE A 197 -13.65 23.92 8.59
N GLU A 198 -13.59 24.46 7.37
CA GLU A 198 -14.46 25.57 6.97
C GLU A 198 -15.92 25.14 6.94
N LYS A 199 -16.82 26.08 7.27
CA LYS A 199 -18.25 25.86 7.07
C LYS A 199 -18.61 26.07 5.60
N PRO A 200 -19.61 25.34 5.07
CA PRO A 200 -20.10 25.58 3.72
C PRO A 200 -20.61 27.02 3.59
N ILE A 201 -20.26 27.68 2.51
CA ILE A 201 -20.84 28.97 2.12
C ILE A 201 -22.02 28.61 1.19
N PHE A 202 -23.22 28.69 1.70
CA PHE A 202 -24.46 28.52 0.91
C PHE A 202 -24.75 29.79 0.14
#